data_9ab8586ec2d59e182153162d3966bf63
#
_entry.id   9ab8586ec2d59e182153162d3966bf63
#
_cell.length_a   1.000
_cell.length_b   1.000
_cell.length_c   1.000
_cell.angle_alpha   90.00
_cell.angle_beta   90.00
_cell.angle_gamma   90.00
#
_symmetry.space_group_name_H-M   'P 1'
#
loop_
_entity.id
_entity.type
_entity.pdbx_description
1 polymer ?
#
loop_
_entity_poly.entity_id
_entity_poly.type
_entity_poly.pdbx_seq_one_letter_code
_entity_poly.pdbx_strand_id
1 'polypeptide(L)'
;MLHYVNSWVTLYQLNLKPGEYETMQHRTPISFDNYTSCSLCPRACKADRARAAGYCGCTHELKAARAALHHWEEPCISGPEKGPGGSGTVFFSGCTLRCCFCQNSELSSQNFGKELSTGHLARIFLDLQDKGAHNINLVTPTQYLPHITAALDLARPELTIPIVYNSGGYETVETILALKDYVD
;
A
#
# COMPACT_ATOMS: atom_id res chain seq x y z
N MET A 1 22.39 -4.77 -11.76
CA MET A 1 21.36 -5.20 -12.72
C MET A 1 19.98 -4.71 -12.22
N LEU A 2 19.86 -3.43 -11.93
CA LEU A 2 18.76 -2.81 -11.17
C LEU A 2 18.17 -1.58 -11.90
N HIS A 3 18.21 -1.57 -13.24
CA HIS A 3 17.70 -0.45 -14.03
C HIS A 3 16.42 -0.74 -14.82
N TYR A 4 15.78 -1.91 -14.66
CA TYR A 4 14.63 -2.27 -15.50
C TYR A 4 13.26 -1.96 -14.92
N VAL A 5 13.12 -1.77 -13.62
CA VAL A 5 11.81 -1.50 -12.99
C VAL A 5 11.38 -0.04 -13.15
N ASN A 6 12.34 0.88 -13.17
CA ASN A 6 12.04 2.31 -13.40
C ASN A 6 11.56 2.65 -14.82
N SER A 7 11.78 1.75 -15.81
CA SER A 7 11.38 2.02 -17.21
C SER A 7 9.91 1.72 -17.48
N TRP A 8 9.26 0.84 -16.72
CA TRP A 8 7.85 0.50 -16.94
C TRP A 8 6.89 1.58 -16.39
N VAL A 9 7.21 2.16 -15.25
CA VAL A 9 6.47 3.33 -14.74
C VAL A 9 6.63 4.52 -15.68
N THR A 10 7.80 4.67 -16.32
CA THR A 10 8.07 5.75 -17.29
C THR A 10 7.33 5.58 -18.62
N LEU A 11 7.04 4.34 -19.05
CA LEU A 11 6.34 4.07 -20.32
C LEU A 11 4.79 4.17 -20.21
N TYR A 12 4.23 4.01 -19.03
CA TYR A 12 2.82 4.33 -18.74
C TYR A 12 2.61 5.77 -18.25
N GLN A 13 3.65 6.56 -18.20
CA GLN A 13 3.53 8.00 -18.00
C GLN A 13 2.82 8.59 -19.21
N LEU A 14 1.47 8.49 -19.12
CA LEU A 14 0.54 9.49 -19.61
C LEU A 14 1.18 10.54 -20.52
N ASN A 15 0.54 10.91 -21.61
CA ASN A 15 0.82 12.08 -22.43
C ASN A 15 0.87 13.40 -21.60
N LEU A 16 1.73 13.43 -20.59
CA LEU A 16 2.01 14.64 -19.82
C LEU A 16 2.89 15.55 -20.64
N LYS A 17 2.49 16.80 -20.78
CA LYS A 17 3.29 17.80 -21.46
C LYS A 17 4.58 18.08 -20.66
N PRO A 18 5.70 18.44 -21.33
CA PRO A 18 6.90 18.90 -20.64
C PRO A 18 6.54 20.00 -19.64
N GLY A 19 6.92 19.84 -18.37
CA GLY A 19 6.59 20.75 -17.26
C GLY A 19 5.44 20.28 -16.36
N GLU A 20 4.51 19.44 -16.83
CA GLU A 20 3.45 18.89 -15.95
C GLU A 20 4.03 17.92 -14.92
N TYR A 21 5.06 17.17 -15.28
CA TYR A 21 5.77 16.26 -14.39
C TYR A 21 6.50 17.00 -13.25
N GLU A 22 7.17 18.13 -13.57
CA GLU A 22 7.88 18.93 -12.56
C GLU A 22 6.91 19.58 -11.56
N THR A 23 5.76 20.07 -12.03
CA THR A 23 4.72 20.63 -11.14
C THR A 23 4.08 19.59 -10.26
N MET A 24 4.03 18.32 -10.71
CA MET A 24 3.50 17.20 -9.92
C MET A 24 4.46 16.72 -8.81
N GLN A 25 5.77 16.93 -8.97
CA GLN A 25 6.77 16.56 -7.95
C GLN A 25 6.69 17.44 -6.67
N HIS A 26 6.08 18.62 -6.74
CA HIS A 26 5.90 19.55 -5.61
C HIS A 26 4.54 19.41 -4.92
N ARG A 27 3.79 18.32 -5.18
CA ARG A 27 2.49 18.11 -4.55
C ARG A 27 2.62 17.63 -3.11
N THR A 28 1.58 17.92 -2.33
CA THR A 28 1.48 17.64 -0.90
C THR A 28 1.80 16.19 -0.61
N PRO A 29 2.74 15.89 0.29
CA PRO A 29 3.05 14.53 0.69
C PRO A 29 1.80 13.86 1.27
N ILE A 30 1.73 12.53 1.20
CA ILE A 30 0.69 11.76 1.87
C ILE A 30 0.83 12.00 3.39
N SER A 31 -0.25 12.47 4.01
CA SER A 31 -0.31 12.77 5.43
C SER A 31 -1.69 12.45 6.02
N PHE A 32 -1.81 12.49 7.34
CA PHE A 32 -3.10 12.29 8.01
C PHE A 32 -4.15 13.34 7.65
N ASP A 33 -3.77 14.50 7.14
CA ASP A 33 -4.69 15.52 6.64
C ASP A 33 -5.53 15.01 5.45
N ASN A 34 -5.02 14.04 4.70
CA ASN A 34 -5.78 13.38 3.65
C ASN A 34 -7.07 12.70 4.14
N TYR A 35 -7.19 12.47 5.44
CA TYR A 35 -8.41 11.88 6.02
C TYR A 35 -9.52 12.88 6.31
N THR A 36 -9.24 14.19 6.36
CA THR A 36 -10.25 15.22 6.64
C THR A 36 -11.20 15.46 5.46
N SER A 37 -10.74 15.25 4.23
CA SER A 37 -11.53 15.31 2.99
C SER A 37 -10.94 14.33 1.97
N CYS A 38 -11.21 13.05 2.20
CA CYS A 38 -10.50 11.95 1.56
C CYS A 38 -10.57 11.95 0.03
N SER A 39 -9.37 12.01 -0.59
CA SER A 39 -9.16 11.90 -2.05
C SER A 39 -7.97 10.99 -2.40
N LEU A 40 -7.62 10.05 -1.52
CA LEU A 40 -6.50 9.10 -1.72
C LEU A 40 -6.67 8.15 -2.91
N CYS A 41 -7.87 8.04 -3.45
CA CYS A 41 -8.16 7.22 -4.62
C CYS A 41 -9.13 7.95 -5.55
N PRO A 42 -9.32 7.48 -6.81
CA PRO A 42 -10.19 8.12 -7.80
C PRO A 42 -11.67 8.24 -7.39
N ARG A 43 -12.10 7.53 -6.34
CA ARG A 43 -13.46 7.71 -5.75
C ARG A 43 -13.65 9.12 -5.21
N ALA A 44 -12.58 9.77 -4.73
CA ALA A 44 -12.59 11.13 -4.21
C ALA A 44 -13.84 11.42 -3.36
N CYS A 45 -14.18 10.49 -2.46
CA CYS A 45 -15.46 10.49 -1.72
C CYS A 45 -15.61 11.65 -0.72
N LYS A 46 -14.52 12.40 -0.47
CA LYS A 46 -14.47 13.57 0.41
C LYS A 46 -14.93 13.30 1.85
N ALA A 47 -14.95 12.03 2.26
CA ALA A 47 -15.30 11.69 3.62
C ALA A 47 -14.31 12.30 4.61
N ASP A 48 -14.82 12.88 5.68
CA ASP A 48 -14.06 13.12 6.91
C ASP A 48 -13.98 11.78 7.66
N ARG A 49 -12.85 11.10 7.48
CA ARG A 49 -12.67 9.73 7.96
C ARG A 49 -12.50 9.64 9.48
N ALA A 50 -12.35 10.77 10.17
CA ALA A 50 -12.43 10.82 11.62
C ALA A 50 -13.89 10.68 12.13
N ARG A 51 -14.88 11.01 11.29
CA ARG A 51 -16.31 11.03 11.65
C ARG A 51 -17.10 9.92 10.99
N ALA A 52 -16.73 9.51 9.77
CA ALA A 52 -17.47 8.53 9.00
C ALA A 52 -16.53 7.70 8.11
N ALA A 53 -16.93 6.49 7.79
CA ALA A 53 -16.21 5.67 6.83
C ALA A 53 -16.33 6.24 5.42
N GLY A 54 -15.23 6.17 4.64
CA GLY A 54 -15.24 6.45 3.22
C GLY A 54 -15.93 5.35 2.41
N TYR A 55 -15.97 5.50 1.08
CA TYR A 55 -16.50 4.46 0.17
C TYR A 55 -15.82 3.10 0.37
N CYS A 56 -14.54 3.07 0.70
CA CYS A 56 -13.77 1.86 1.00
C CYS A 56 -14.23 1.11 2.27
N GLY A 57 -15.16 1.65 3.04
CA GLY A 57 -15.62 1.10 4.32
C GLY A 57 -14.70 1.41 5.50
N CYS A 58 -13.68 2.27 5.31
CA CYS A 58 -12.66 2.53 6.32
C CYS A 58 -12.80 3.93 6.93
N THR A 59 -12.63 4.00 8.26
CA THR A 59 -12.38 5.24 9.01
C THR A 59 -10.89 5.62 8.92
N HIS A 60 -10.45 6.60 9.72
CA HIS A 60 -9.03 6.94 9.81
C HIS A 60 -8.20 5.87 10.55
N GLU A 61 -8.84 4.96 11.28
CA GLU A 61 -8.17 3.91 12.02
C GLU A 61 -7.63 2.83 11.10
N LEU A 62 -6.34 2.55 11.22
CA LEU A 62 -5.67 1.49 10.47
C LEU A 62 -6.18 0.12 10.90
N LYS A 63 -6.59 -0.70 9.92
CA LYS A 63 -6.97 -2.09 10.15
C LYS A 63 -6.24 -3.03 9.21
N ALA A 64 -5.76 -4.15 9.76
CA ALA A 64 -5.26 -5.27 8.97
C ALA A 64 -5.87 -6.59 9.45
N ALA A 65 -6.13 -7.46 8.52
CA ALA A 65 -6.75 -8.76 8.80
C ALA A 65 -5.71 -9.85 9.03
N ARG A 66 -4.58 -9.78 8.34
CA ARG A 66 -3.52 -10.78 8.40
C ARG A 66 -2.17 -10.17 8.07
N ALA A 67 -1.13 -10.65 8.74
CA ALA A 67 0.27 -10.44 8.37
C ALA A 67 1.00 -11.78 8.52
N ALA A 68 1.56 -12.31 7.43
CA ALA A 68 2.24 -13.61 7.41
C ALA A 68 3.12 -13.77 6.18
N LEU A 69 4.04 -14.75 6.21
CA LEU A 69 4.71 -15.23 5.01
C LEU A 69 3.69 -15.91 4.09
N HIS A 70 3.73 -15.57 2.81
CA HIS A 70 2.87 -16.09 1.76
C HIS A 70 3.71 -16.66 0.62
N HIS A 71 3.41 -17.88 0.17
CA HIS A 71 4.27 -18.65 -0.74
C HIS A 71 3.65 -18.88 -2.13
N TRP A 72 2.45 -18.38 -2.37
CA TRP A 72 1.69 -18.67 -3.60
C TRP A 72 1.43 -17.43 -4.46
N GLU A 73 2.38 -16.49 -4.41
CA GLU A 73 2.46 -15.38 -5.35
C GLU A 73 3.38 -15.77 -6.52
N GLU A 74 3.52 -14.91 -7.53
CA GLU A 74 4.49 -15.10 -8.61
C GLU A 74 5.92 -15.27 -8.04
N PRO A 75 6.78 -16.06 -8.69
CA PRO A 75 8.13 -16.35 -8.20
C PRO A 75 9.01 -15.10 -7.94
N CYS A 76 8.76 -14.00 -8.66
CA CYS A 76 9.44 -12.72 -8.42
C CYS A 76 9.02 -12.04 -7.12
N ILE A 77 7.86 -12.41 -6.55
CA ILE A 77 7.31 -11.87 -5.30
C ILE A 77 7.60 -12.83 -4.15
N SER A 78 7.16 -14.09 -4.25
CA SER A 78 7.25 -15.06 -3.16
C SER A 78 8.54 -15.87 -3.13
N GLY A 79 9.40 -15.77 -4.16
CA GLY A 79 10.56 -16.63 -4.34
C GLY A 79 10.17 -18.02 -4.86
N PRO A 80 11.13 -18.96 -4.88
CA PRO A 80 10.88 -20.32 -5.37
C PRO A 80 9.88 -21.05 -4.48
N GLU A 81 9.04 -21.92 -5.08
CA GLU A 81 7.99 -22.68 -4.38
C GLU A 81 8.53 -23.57 -3.23
N LYS A 82 9.80 -23.96 -3.32
CA LYS A 82 10.47 -24.80 -2.30
C LYS A 82 11.66 -24.04 -1.74
N GLY A 83 11.54 -23.59 -0.51
CA GLY A 83 12.61 -22.91 0.19
C GLY A 83 12.12 -22.13 1.41
N PRO A 84 13.03 -21.66 2.25
CA PRO A 84 12.69 -20.74 3.33
C PRO A 84 12.31 -19.38 2.73
N GLY A 85 11.49 -18.61 3.45
CA GLY A 85 11.09 -17.29 3.04
C GLY A 85 9.65 -17.24 2.54
N GLY A 86 9.40 -16.42 1.54
CA GLY A 86 8.08 -16.09 1.01
C GLY A 86 7.87 -14.58 0.97
N SER A 87 6.74 -14.14 0.46
CA SER A 87 6.33 -12.74 0.53
C SER A 87 5.83 -12.40 1.93
N GLY A 88 6.37 -11.36 2.56
CA GLY A 88 5.90 -10.82 3.84
C GLY A 88 4.61 -10.02 3.65
N THR A 89 3.50 -10.73 3.50
CA THR A 89 2.24 -10.15 3.04
C THR A 89 1.41 -9.59 4.19
N VAL A 90 0.98 -8.33 4.05
CA VAL A 90 0.07 -7.64 4.96
C VAL A 90 -1.24 -7.35 4.22
N PHE A 91 -2.32 -8.01 4.63
CA PHE A 91 -3.66 -7.83 4.10
C PHE A 91 -4.40 -6.73 4.89
N PHE A 92 -4.61 -5.59 4.26
CA PHE A 92 -5.36 -4.49 4.86
C PHE A 92 -6.88 -4.69 4.69
N SER A 93 -7.63 -4.18 5.66
CA SER A 93 -9.09 -4.23 5.64
C SER A 93 -9.67 -3.10 4.80
N GLY A 94 -10.85 -3.36 4.19
CA GLY A 94 -11.49 -2.45 3.26
C GLY A 94 -10.81 -2.45 1.88
N CYS A 95 -11.45 -1.82 0.90
CA CYS A 95 -10.91 -1.74 -0.45
C CYS A 95 -11.55 -0.59 -1.24
N THR A 96 -10.73 0.18 -1.95
CA THR A 96 -11.20 1.29 -2.79
C THR A 96 -11.98 0.81 -4.02
N LEU A 97 -11.70 -0.41 -4.51
CA LEU A 97 -12.32 -0.99 -5.71
C LEU A 97 -13.60 -1.75 -5.38
N ARG A 98 -13.62 -2.60 -4.35
CA ARG A 98 -14.77 -3.40 -3.89
C ARG A 98 -15.42 -4.23 -5.00
N CYS A 99 -14.62 -5.04 -5.69
CA CYS A 99 -15.07 -5.91 -6.78
C CYS A 99 -16.18 -6.87 -6.30
N CYS A 100 -17.24 -7.03 -7.10
CA CYS A 100 -18.37 -7.90 -6.75
C CYS A 100 -18.01 -9.41 -6.72
N PHE A 101 -16.91 -9.79 -7.38
CA PHE A 101 -16.38 -11.17 -7.42
C PHE A 101 -15.13 -11.35 -6.56
N CYS A 102 -14.88 -10.48 -5.58
CA CYS A 102 -13.67 -10.52 -4.77
C CYS A 102 -13.61 -11.80 -3.91
N GLN A 103 -12.56 -12.60 -4.10
CA GLN A 103 -12.31 -13.79 -3.26
C GLN A 103 -12.05 -13.45 -1.79
N ASN A 104 -11.57 -12.22 -1.52
CA ASN A 104 -11.30 -11.69 -0.19
C ASN A 104 -12.42 -10.74 0.28
N SER A 105 -13.69 -11.04 0.00
CA SER A 105 -14.83 -10.15 0.28
C SER A 105 -15.01 -9.83 1.76
N GLU A 106 -14.64 -10.73 2.66
CA GLU A 106 -14.66 -10.48 4.12
C GLU A 106 -13.72 -9.32 4.49
N LEU A 107 -12.54 -9.25 3.86
CA LEU A 107 -11.57 -8.18 4.08
C LEU A 107 -12.01 -6.90 3.37
N SER A 108 -12.31 -7.00 2.08
CA SER A 108 -12.50 -5.86 1.19
C SER A 108 -13.85 -5.16 1.36
N SER A 109 -14.90 -5.89 1.70
CA SER A 109 -16.27 -5.38 1.76
C SER A 109 -16.87 -5.37 3.18
N GLN A 110 -16.54 -6.38 4.01
CA GLN A 110 -17.03 -6.46 5.38
C GLN A 110 -16.06 -5.82 6.38
N ASN A 111 -14.89 -5.35 5.91
CA ASN A 111 -13.89 -4.65 6.72
C ASN A 111 -13.40 -5.49 7.92
N PHE A 112 -13.32 -6.81 7.74
CA PHE A 112 -12.81 -7.73 8.75
C PHE A 112 -11.32 -7.42 9.02
N GLY A 113 -10.94 -7.38 10.29
CA GLY A 113 -9.56 -7.13 10.72
C GLY A 113 -9.49 -6.50 12.09
N LYS A 114 -8.27 -6.30 12.57
CA LYS A 114 -7.98 -5.67 13.86
C LYS A 114 -7.35 -4.30 13.65
N GLU A 115 -7.67 -3.39 14.54
CA GLU A 115 -7.05 -2.07 14.59
C GLU A 115 -5.59 -2.18 15.04
N LEU A 116 -4.74 -1.40 14.40
CA LEU A 116 -3.31 -1.34 14.66
C LEU A 116 -2.87 0.11 14.78
N SER A 117 -1.88 0.36 15.64
CA SER A 117 -1.14 1.62 15.59
C SER A 117 -0.11 1.60 14.46
N THR A 118 0.29 2.79 14.00
CA THR A 118 1.37 2.96 13.02
C THR A 118 2.67 2.30 13.49
N GLY A 119 3.03 2.46 14.77
CA GLY A 119 4.22 1.81 15.33
C GLY A 119 4.10 0.28 15.39
N HIS A 120 2.89 -0.27 15.57
CA HIS A 120 2.68 -1.71 15.52
C HIS A 120 2.83 -2.23 14.07
N LEU A 121 2.34 -1.47 13.08
CA LEU A 121 2.55 -1.81 11.67
C LEU A 121 4.04 -1.82 11.30
N ALA A 122 4.83 -0.83 11.73
CA ALA A 122 6.27 -0.80 11.53
C ALA A 122 6.96 -2.05 12.11
N ARG A 123 6.57 -2.46 13.32
CA ARG A 123 7.09 -3.69 13.94
C ARG A 123 6.71 -4.94 13.16
N ILE A 124 5.48 -5.01 12.61
CA ILE A 124 5.06 -6.13 11.75
C ILE A 124 5.98 -6.24 10.52
N PHE A 125 6.39 -5.14 9.92
CA PHE A 125 7.32 -5.17 8.78
C PHE A 125 8.66 -5.77 9.17
N LEU A 126 9.24 -5.36 10.29
CA LEU A 126 10.50 -5.89 10.79
C LEU A 126 10.36 -7.37 11.21
N ASP A 127 9.28 -7.75 11.89
CA ASP A 127 9.03 -9.14 12.26
C ASP A 127 8.90 -10.07 11.03
N LEU A 128 8.33 -9.58 9.92
CA LEU A 128 8.25 -10.34 8.67
C LEU A 128 9.64 -10.48 8.03
N GLN A 129 10.43 -9.42 8.03
CA GLN A 129 11.83 -9.48 7.58
C GLN A 129 12.64 -10.49 8.40
N ASP A 130 12.54 -10.46 9.74
CA ASP A 130 13.25 -11.37 10.64
C ASP A 130 12.83 -12.84 10.44
N LYS A 131 11.60 -13.08 9.99
CA LYS A 131 11.10 -14.41 9.57
C LYS A 131 11.61 -14.83 8.20
N GLY A 132 12.42 -14.02 7.54
CA GLY A 132 13.02 -14.33 6.24
C GLY A 132 12.14 -13.97 5.04
N ALA A 133 11.22 -13.02 5.17
CA ALA A 133 10.47 -12.51 4.02
C ALA A 133 11.40 -11.94 2.94
N HIS A 134 11.07 -12.19 1.67
CA HIS A 134 11.81 -11.62 0.54
C HIS A 134 11.45 -10.15 0.26
N ASN A 135 10.29 -9.73 0.69
CA ASN A 135 9.76 -8.38 0.55
C ASN A 135 8.66 -8.14 1.60
N ILE A 136 8.23 -6.90 1.73
CA ILE A 136 6.96 -6.55 2.38
C ILE A 136 5.92 -6.30 1.28
N ASN A 137 4.90 -7.14 1.20
CA ASN A 137 3.84 -7.07 0.21
C ASN A 137 2.57 -6.45 0.82
N LEU A 138 2.28 -5.21 0.43
CA LEU A 138 1.16 -4.42 0.92
C LEU A 138 -0.07 -4.69 0.06
N VAL A 139 -1.01 -5.52 0.54
CA VAL A 139 -2.21 -5.90 -0.22
C VAL A 139 -3.37 -4.95 0.05
N THR A 140 -3.84 -4.29 -1.00
CA THR A 140 -4.88 -3.24 -0.97
C THR A 140 -4.61 -2.12 0.06
N PRO A 141 -3.46 -1.42 -0.04
CA PRO A 141 -3.02 -0.48 0.99
C PRO A 141 -3.57 0.94 0.85
N THR A 142 -4.13 1.31 -0.31
CA THR A 142 -4.44 2.69 -0.73
C THR A 142 -5.20 3.50 0.32
N GLN A 143 -6.17 2.89 1.00
CA GLN A 143 -6.99 3.58 2.00
C GLN A 143 -6.25 3.93 3.30
N TYR A 144 -5.06 3.35 3.51
CA TYR A 144 -4.26 3.55 4.73
C TYR A 144 -2.88 4.14 4.47
N LEU A 145 -2.66 4.73 3.30
CA LEU A 145 -1.35 5.27 2.92
C LEU A 145 -0.72 6.22 3.96
N PRO A 146 -1.46 7.14 4.62
CA PRO A 146 -0.86 7.96 5.67
C PRO A 146 -0.23 7.14 6.82
N HIS A 147 -0.86 6.05 7.22
CA HIS A 147 -0.30 5.15 8.23
C HIS A 147 0.86 4.32 7.70
N ILE A 148 0.76 3.87 6.45
CA ILE A 148 1.75 2.99 5.82
C ILE A 148 3.05 3.75 5.58
N THR A 149 3.00 4.97 5.02
CA THR A 149 4.20 5.79 4.81
C THR A 149 4.86 6.12 6.15
N ALA A 150 4.08 6.52 7.15
CA ALA A 150 4.62 6.78 8.49
C ALA A 150 5.21 5.50 9.16
N ALA A 151 4.62 4.33 8.93
CA ALA A 151 5.17 3.06 9.44
C ALA A 151 6.46 2.66 8.71
N LEU A 152 6.54 2.90 7.39
CA LEU A 152 7.75 2.67 6.61
C LEU A 152 8.87 3.63 7.04
N ASP A 153 8.56 4.91 7.31
CA ASP A 153 9.55 5.86 7.84
C ASP A 153 10.11 5.40 9.20
N LEU A 154 9.25 4.85 10.07
CA LEU A 154 9.68 4.30 11.36
C LEU A 154 10.54 3.03 11.20
N ALA A 155 10.21 2.17 10.24
CA ALA A 155 10.92 0.92 10.00
C ALA A 155 12.21 1.11 9.18
N ARG A 156 12.32 2.17 8.38
CA ARG A 156 13.39 2.44 7.41
C ARG A 156 14.81 2.24 7.93
N PRO A 157 15.18 2.59 9.18
CA PRO A 157 16.54 2.37 9.68
C PRO A 157 16.96 0.90 9.72
N GLU A 158 16.01 -0.02 9.83
CA GLU A 158 16.25 -1.46 10.03
C GLU A 158 15.68 -2.32 8.89
N LEU A 159 14.73 -1.78 8.11
CA LEU A 159 14.08 -2.50 7.01
C LEU A 159 14.94 -2.47 5.75
N THR A 160 15.42 -3.63 5.31
CA THR A 160 16.38 -3.79 4.19
C THR A 160 15.80 -4.51 2.98
N ILE A 161 14.63 -5.13 3.11
CA ILE A 161 13.95 -5.85 2.04
C ILE A 161 13.02 -4.92 1.24
N PRO A 162 12.77 -5.19 -0.05
CA PRO A 162 11.95 -4.34 -0.90
C PRO A 162 10.48 -4.29 -0.46
N ILE A 163 9.82 -3.21 -0.84
CA ILE A 163 8.40 -2.99 -0.58
C ILE A 163 7.59 -3.16 -1.87
N VAL A 164 6.63 -4.07 -1.87
CA VAL A 164 5.73 -4.34 -2.98
C VAL A 164 4.36 -3.70 -2.71
N TYR A 165 3.89 -2.88 -3.64
CA TYR A 165 2.57 -2.28 -3.60
C TYR A 165 1.59 -3.10 -4.45
N ASN A 166 0.82 -3.96 -3.79
CA ASN A 166 -0.12 -4.88 -4.42
C ASN A 166 -1.54 -4.31 -4.37
N SER A 167 -2.01 -3.77 -5.48
CA SER A 167 -3.29 -3.08 -5.57
C SER A 167 -4.12 -3.51 -6.78
N GLY A 168 -5.36 -3.04 -6.83
CA GLY A 168 -6.25 -3.26 -7.97
C GLY A 168 -6.01 -2.33 -9.17
N GLY A 169 -4.97 -1.49 -9.15
CA GLY A 169 -4.68 -0.52 -10.21
C GLY A 169 -5.65 0.68 -10.21
N TYR A 170 -6.31 0.95 -9.09
CA TYR A 170 -7.29 2.03 -8.96
C TYR A 170 -6.77 3.12 -8.00
N GLU A 171 -5.67 3.75 -8.41
CA GLU A 171 -5.01 4.86 -7.72
C GLU A 171 -5.04 6.13 -8.55
N THR A 172 -4.91 7.27 -7.88
CA THR A 172 -4.66 8.55 -8.58
C THR A 172 -3.17 8.67 -8.92
N VAL A 173 -2.86 9.45 -9.94
CA VAL A 173 -1.47 9.73 -10.33
C VAL A 173 -0.70 10.36 -9.17
N GLU A 174 -1.35 11.26 -8.42
CA GLU A 174 -0.78 11.91 -7.25
C GLU A 174 -0.37 10.88 -6.18
N THR A 175 -1.23 9.91 -5.92
CA THR A 175 -0.95 8.83 -4.96
C THR A 175 0.26 8.00 -5.39
N ILE A 176 0.33 7.60 -6.67
CA ILE A 176 1.48 6.83 -7.18
C ILE A 176 2.77 7.64 -7.12
N LEU A 177 2.74 8.91 -7.50
CA LEU A 177 3.93 9.78 -7.43
C LEU A 177 4.43 9.98 -5.99
N ALA A 178 3.52 10.05 -5.02
CA ALA A 178 3.88 10.16 -3.61
C ALA A 178 4.47 8.86 -3.03
N LEU A 179 4.19 7.72 -3.66
CA LEU A 179 4.69 6.41 -3.23
C LEU A 179 6.06 6.04 -3.83
N LYS A 180 6.55 6.76 -4.85
CA LYS A 180 7.78 6.41 -5.59
C LYS A 180 9.03 6.26 -4.71
N ASP A 181 9.07 6.93 -3.56
CA ASP A 181 10.20 6.88 -2.62
C ASP A 181 10.00 5.81 -1.53
N TYR A 182 8.88 5.09 -1.54
CA TYR A 182 8.50 4.08 -0.56
C TYR A 182 8.42 2.66 -1.12
N VAL A 183 8.19 2.51 -2.42
CA VAL A 183 7.97 1.20 -3.06
C VAL A 183 9.01 0.95 -4.16
N ASP A 184 9.32 -0.33 -4.39
CA ASP A 184 10.36 -0.81 -5.31
C ASP A 184 9.78 -1.37 -6.63
#